data_be78ff7cf8dfead2cef0a11b4fad6ce5
#
_entry.id   be78ff7cf8dfead2cef0a11b4fad6ce5
#
_cell.length_a   1.000
_cell.length_b   1.000
_cell.length_c   1.000
_cell.angle_alpha   90.00
_cell.angle_beta   90.00
_cell.angle_gamma   90.00
#
_symmetry.space_group_name_H-M   'P 1'
#
loop_
_entity.id
_entity.type
_entity.pdbx_description
1 polymer ?
#
loop_
_entity_poly.entity_id
_entity_poly.type
_entity_poly.pdbx_seq_one_letter_code
_entity_poly.pdbx_strand_id
1 'polypeptide(L)'
;MFRKINPLAAAVAALALSFSAVSLHAQKDPDVGGAAMFPTKNIVENAVNSKDHTTLVAAVKAAGLVDTLEGPGPFTVFAPVNSAFDKLPAGTVDTLLKPENKDTLVKVLTYHVVAGKVSSKELVKLIKAGGGKATLKTVEGGSITATLSGGKVMLTDEKGGMATVTIADVYQS
;
A
#
# COMPACT_ATOMS: atom_id res chain seq x y z
N MET A 1 17.55 -48.53 -72.06
CA MET A 1 17.21 -48.95 -70.70
C MET A 1 17.47 -47.71 -69.83
N PHE A 2 16.45 -46.85 -69.73
CA PHE A 2 16.56 -45.55 -68.98
C PHE A 2 15.78 -45.63 -67.70
N ARG A 3 16.50 -45.51 -66.60
CA ARG A 3 15.97 -45.54 -65.25
C ARG A 3 15.53 -44.11 -64.87
N LYS A 4 14.24 -43.87 -64.65
CA LYS A 4 13.68 -42.62 -64.19
C LYS A 4 14.06 -42.44 -62.70
N ILE A 5 14.67 -41.33 -62.38
CA ILE A 5 14.94 -40.89 -61.01
C ILE A 5 13.84 -39.92 -60.63
N ASN A 6 13.06 -40.28 -59.60
CA ASN A 6 12.07 -39.36 -59.01
C ASN A 6 12.79 -38.39 -58.08
N PRO A 7 12.57 -37.07 -58.22
CA PRO A 7 13.00 -36.18 -57.20
C PRO A 7 12.00 -36.14 -56.02
N LEU A 8 12.52 -36.57 -54.88
CA LEU A 8 11.82 -36.44 -53.61
C LEU A 8 11.71 -34.94 -53.24
N ALA A 9 10.50 -34.43 -53.29
CA ALA A 9 10.22 -33.07 -52.82
C ALA A 9 10.35 -33.00 -51.29
N ALA A 10 11.38 -32.33 -50.81
CA ALA A 10 11.55 -32.02 -49.40
C ALA A 10 10.59 -30.87 -49.05
N ALA A 11 9.48 -31.20 -48.38
CA ALA A 11 8.59 -30.24 -47.80
C ALA A 11 9.24 -29.70 -46.50
N VAL A 12 9.81 -28.50 -46.58
CA VAL A 12 10.26 -27.74 -45.39
C VAL A 12 9.01 -27.16 -44.74
N ALA A 13 8.54 -27.79 -43.68
CA ALA A 13 7.49 -27.25 -42.83
C ALA A 13 8.10 -26.09 -42.01
N ALA A 14 7.86 -24.85 -42.42
CA ALA A 14 8.14 -23.66 -41.66
C ALA A 14 7.17 -23.61 -40.46
N LEU A 15 7.66 -24.01 -39.28
CA LEU A 15 6.95 -23.87 -38.02
C LEU A 15 6.98 -22.38 -37.64
N ALA A 16 5.93 -21.64 -38.01
CA ALA A 16 5.74 -20.28 -37.55
C ALA A 16 5.42 -20.32 -36.05
N LEU A 17 6.43 -20.06 -35.21
CA LEU A 17 6.19 -19.73 -33.81
C LEU A 17 5.42 -18.42 -33.74
N SER A 18 4.12 -18.51 -33.58
CA SER A 18 3.28 -17.38 -33.20
C SER A 18 3.69 -16.97 -31.78
N PHE A 19 4.56 -16.00 -31.65
CA PHE A 19 4.75 -15.28 -30.40
C PHE A 19 3.44 -14.55 -30.11
N SER A 20 2.56 -15.18 -29.34
CA SER A 20 1.44 -14.50 -28.72
C SER A 20 2.07 -13.48 -27.76
N ALA A 21 2.10 -12.21 -28.18
CA ALA A 21 2.39 -11.12 -27.30
C ALA A 21 1.37 -11.17 -26.17
N VAL A 22 1.77 -11.70 -25.02
CA VAL A 22 1.03 -11.53 -23.79
C VAL A 22 1.06 -10.03 -23.56
N SER A 23 -0.05 -9.36 -23.88
CA SER A 23 -0.26 -7.98 -23.47
C SER A 23 -0.22 -7.99 -21.94
N LEU A 24 0.95 -7.69 -21.36
CA LEU A 24 1.00 -7.25 -19.98
C LEU A 24 0.07 -6.03 -19.93
N HIS A 25 -1.12 -6.23 -19.38
CA HIS A 25 -1.91 -5.11 -18.94
C HIS A 25 -1.05 -4.41 -17.90
N ALA A 26 -0.41 -3.32 -18.30
CA ALA A 26 0.26 -2.44 -17.37
C ALA A 26 -0.84 -1.97 -16.40
N GLN A 27 -0.87 -2.59 -15.23
CA GLN A 27 -1.75 -2.18 -14.15
C GLN A 27 -1.31 -0.75 -13.85
N LYS A 28 -2.19 0.22 -14.16
CA LYS A 28 -1.89 1.62 -13.93
C LYS A 28 -1.59 1.79 -12.45
N ASP A 29 -0.40 2.25 -12.13
CA ASP A 29 -0.01 2.52 -10.77
C ASP A 29 -1.02 3.49 -10.14
N PRO A 30 -1.50 3.23 -8.91
CA PRO A 30 -2.44 4.12 -8.26
C PRO A 30 -1.84 5.51 -8.10
N ASP A 31 -2.63 6.54 -8.41
CA ASP A 31 -2.26 7.93 -8.15
C ASP A 31 -2.72 8.32 -6.74
N VAL A 32 -1.81 8.87 -5.95
CA VAL A 32 -2.08 9.34 -4.60
C VAL A 32 -1.50 10.73 -4.40
N GLY A 33 -2.37 11.72 -4.22
CA GLY A 33 -1.96 13.11 -4.05
C GLY A 33 -1.23 13.71 -5.26
N GLY A 34 -1.64 13.28 -6.47
CA GLY A 34 -1.08 13.75 -7.73
C GLY A 34 0.28 13.13 -8.09
N ALA A 35 0.63 12.00 -7.46
CA ALA A 35 1.83 11.24 -7.78
C ALA A 35 1.52 9.75 -7.96
N ALA A 36 2.07 9.15 -9.01
CA ALA A 36 1.99 7.71 -9.21
C ALA A 36 2.78 6.97 -8.12
N MET A 37 2.17 5.92 -7.54
CA MET A 37 2.78 5.06 -6.52
C MET A 37 3.33 3.82 -7.19
N PHE A 38 4.64 3.75 -7.30
CA PHE A 38 5.33 2.67 -7.99
C PHE A 38 5.54 1.45 -7.08
N PRO A 39 5.15 0.23 -7.49
CA PRO A 39 5.35 -0.99 -6.70
C PRO A 39 6.82 -1.38 -6.54
N THR A 40 7.72 -0.76 -7.33
CA THR A 40 9.17 -0.96 -7.26
C THR A 40 9.87 0.00 -6.29
N LYS A 41 9.14 0.95 -5.72
CA LYS A 41 9.63 1.90 -4.72
C LYS A 41 9.08 1.54 -3.34
N ASN A 42 9.84 1.86 -2.30
CA ASN A 42 9.36 1.70 -0.93
C ASN A 42 8.33 2.80 -0.56
N ILE A 43 7.72 2.63 0.61
CA ILE A 43 6.65 3.50 1.07
C ILE A 43 7.09 4.96 1.23
N VAL A 44 8.33 5.18 1.68
CA VAL A 44 8.86 6.54 1.92
C VAL A 44 9.16 7.21 0.57
N GLU A 45 9.82 6.49 -0.36
CA GLU A 45 10.13 6.99 -1.70
C GLU A 45 8.88 7.38 -2.51
N ASN A 46 7.77 6.67 -2.31
CA ASN A 46 6.49 7.01 -2.92
C ASN A 46 5.81 8.19 -2.19
N ALA A 47 5.74 8.12 -0.86
CA ALA A 47 5.02 9.12 -0.06
C ALA A 47 5.58 10.53 -0.18
N VAL A 48 6.90 10.69 -0.36
CA VAL A 48 7.55 12.02 -0.51
C VAL A 48 7.06 12.78 -1.75
N ASN A 49 6.54 12.08 -2.75
CA ASN A 49 6.01 12.68 -3.98
C ASN A 49 4.52 13.02 -3.86
N SER A 50 3.82 12.52 -2.85
CA SER A 50 2.40 12.76 -2.62
C SER A 50 2.17 14.10 -1.94
N LYS A 51 1.41 14.99 -2.59
CA LYS A 51 1.03 16.29 -2.02
C LYS A 51 0.07 16.14 -0.82
N ASP A 52 -0.62 15.02 -0.72
CA ASP A 52 -1.59 14.75 0.35
C ASP A 52 -0.95 14.20 1.63
N HIS A 53 0.34 13.84 1.61
CA HIS A 53 1.04 13.19 2.72
C HIS A 53 2.28 13.96 3.21
N THR A 54 2.39 15.24 2.91
CA THR A 54 3.55 16.07 3.28
C THR A 54 3.76 16.13 4.80
N THR A 55 2.69 16.27 5.57
CA THR A 55 2.75 16.27 7.04
C THR A 55 3.16 14.92 7.59
N LEU A 56 2.63 13.82 7.03
CA LEU A 56 3.02 12.46 7.40
C LEU A 56 4.51 12.22 7.14
N VAL A 57 5.01 12.61 5.99
CA VAL A 57 6.44 12.46 5.63
C VAL A 57 7.33 13.25 6.59
N ALA A 58 6.95 14.48 6.93
CA ALA A 58 7.67 15.28 7.93
C ALA A 58 7.68 14.58 9.30
N ALA A 59 6.55 14.02 9.72
CA ALA A 59 6.41 13.29 10.97
C ALA A 59 7.26 12.01 11.00
N VAL A 60 7.27 11.23 9.92
CA VAL A 60 8.09 10.00 9.79
C VAL A 60 9.59 10.33 9.89
N LYS A 61 10.03 11.40 9.23
CA LYS A 61 11.42 11.88 9.31
C LYS A 61 11.78 12.34 10.72
N ALA A 62 10.94 13.17 11.36
CA ALA A 62 11.16 13.66 12.72
C ALA A 62 11.20 12.51 13.74
N ALA A 63 10.37 11.49 13.56
CA ALA A 63 10.36 10.30 14.40
C ALA A 63 11.59 9.38 14.19
N GLY A 64 12.33 9.53 13.07
CA GLY A 64 13.42 8.64 12.71
C GLY A 64 12.94 7.26 12.26
N LEU A 65 11.72 7.15 11.72
CA LEU A 65 11.11 5.89 11.28
C LEU A 65 11.36 5.57 9.80
N VAL A 66 12.14 6.39 9.10
CA VAL A 66 12.44 6.18 7.68
C VAL A 66 13.07 4.80 7.48
N ASP A 67 14.18 4.51 8.14
CA ASP A 67 14.89 3.22 8.03
C ASP A 67 14.01 2.03 8.46
N THR A 68 13.12 2.24 9.42
CA THR A 68 12.18 1.18 9.87
C THR A 68 11.16 0.85 8.80
N LEU A 69 10.61 1.87 8.13
CA LEU A 69 9.62 1.70 7.06
C LEU A 69 10.24 1.26 5.73
N GLU A 70 11.53 1.50 5.53
CA GLU A 70 12.32 0.99 4.40
C GLU A 70 12.93 -0.39 4.69
N GLY A 71 12.79 -0.88 5.93
CA GLY A 71 13.28 -2.18 6.37
C GLY A 71 12.47 -3.35 5.83
N PRO A 72 12.90 -4.58 6.15
CA PRO A 72 12.24 -5.78 5.67
C PRO A 72 10.83 -5.90 6.24
N GLY A 73 9.81 -5.71 5.34
CA GLY A 73 8.40 -5.90 5.66
C GLY A 73 8.01 -7.38 5.80
N PRO A 74 6.76 -7.73 5.58
CA PRO A 74 5.72 -6.84 5.05
C PRO A 74 5.05 -5.97 6.12
N PHE A 75 4.70 -4.74 5.72
CA PHE A 75 3.91 -3.82 6.53
C PHE A 75 2.64 -3.39 5.78
N THR A 76 1.58 -3.11 6.53
CA THR A 76 0.40 -2.41 6.02
C THR A 76 0.28 -1.07 6.74
N VAL A 77 0.38 0.02 6.00
CA VAL A 77 0.35 1.37 6.56
C VAL A 77 -0.96 2.05 6.19
N PHE A 78 -1.69 2.50 7.21
CA PHE A 78 -2.87 3.35 7.05
C PHE A 78 -2.42 4.82 7.08
N ALA A 79 -2.00 5.33 5.93
CA ALA A 79 -1.40 6.66 5.81
C ALA A 79 -2.47 7.76 5.95
N PRO A 80 -2.43 8.59 7.01
CA PRO A 80 -3.32 9.74 7.15
C PRO A 80 -2.90 10.85 6.18
N VAL A 81 -3.88 11.44 5.49
CA VAL A 81 -3.67 12.60 4.62
C VAL A 81 -3.54 13.89 5.44
N ASN A 82 -3.00 14.95 4.83
CA ASN A 82 -2.82 16.26 5.50
C ASN A 82 -4.10 16.74 6.20
N SER A 83 -5.25 16.63 5.55
CA SER A 83 -6.54 17.03 6.13
C SER A 83 -6.97 16.24 7.37
N ALA A 84 -6.36 15.08 7.64
CA ALA A 84 -6.56 14.36 8.89
C ALA A 84 -5.81 15.03 10.05
N PHE A 85 -4.62 15.56 9.77
CA PHE A 85 -3.84 16.33 10.74
C PHE A 85 -4.48 17.70 11.04
N ASP A 86 -5.13 18.32 10.05
CA ASP A 86 -5.83 19.60 10.21
C ASP A 86 -7.02 19.51 11.21
N LYS A 87 -7.52 18.30 11.46
CA LYS A 87 -8.58 18.06 12.46
C LYS A 87 -8.05 18.05 13.90
N LEU A 88 -6.77 17.96 14.09
CA LEU A 88 -6.16 18.03 15.41
C LEU A 88 -6.20 19.48 15.94
N PRO A 89 -6.24 19.67 17.27
CA PRO A 89 -6.15 21.02 17.84
C PRO A 89 -4.93 21.79 17.30
N ALA A 90 -5.11 23.09 17.09
CA ALA A 90 -4.01 23.95 16.60
C ALA A 90 -2.74 23.79 17.43
N GLY A 91 -1.59 23.69 16.78
CA GLY A 91 -0.29 23.49 17.44
C GLY A 91 0.01 22.05 17.89
N THR A 92 -0.94 21.11 17.78
CA THR A 92 -0.68 19.69 18.15
C THR A 92 0.38 19.07 17.26
N VAL A 93 0.33 19.29 15.96
CA VAL A 93 1.31 18.76 15.01
C VAL A 93 2.70 19.34 15.29
N ASP A 94 2.78 20.67 15.46
CA ASP A 94 4.05 21.34 15.77
C ASP A 94 4.63 20.84 17.09
N THR A 95 3.79 20.60 18.09
CA THR A 95 4.20 20.04 19.38
C THR A 95 4.73 18.61 19.22
N LEU A 96 4.04 17.76 18.45
CA LEU A 96 4.47 16.38 18.20
C LEU A 96 5.79 16.31 17.42
N LEU A 97 6.06 17.27 16.55
CA LEU A 97 7.30 17.32 15.75
C LEU A 97 8.52 17.77 16.56
N LYS A 98 8.33 18.26 17.77
CA LYS A 98 9.44 18.66 18.64
C LYS A 98 10.25 17.46 19.12
N PRO A 99 11.59 17.57 19.25
CA PRO A 99 12.44 16.47 19.67
C PRO A 99 12.06 15.86 21.02
N GLU A 100 11.57 16.67 21.96
CA GLU A 100 11.11 16.22 23.28
C GLU A 100 9.87 15.33 23.24
N ASN A 101 9.11 15.36 22.14
CA ASN A 101 7.90 14.58 21.95
C ASN A 101 8.08 13.40 20.97
N LYS A 102 9.33 13.11 20.59
CA LYS A 102 9.67 12.07 19.61
C LYS A 102 9.04 10.73 19.95
N ASP A 103 9.10 10.29 21.21
CA ASP A 103 8.54 9.00 21.63
C ASP A 103 7.02 8.94 21.45
N THR A 104 6.34 10.06 21.72
CA THR A 104 4.91 10.18 21.49
C THR A 104 4.59 10.13 19.99
N LEU A 105 5.38 10.82 19.18
CA LEU A 105 5.25 10.81 17.72
C LEU A 105 5.47 9.40 17.15
N VAL A 106 6.49 8.68 17.61
CA VAL A 106 6.76 7.28 17.23
C VAL A 106 5.55 6.41 17.53
N LYS A 107 4.97 6.51 18.74
CA LYS A 107 3.77 5.75 19.12
C LYS A 107 2.59 6.04 18.21
N VAL A 108 2.33 7.31 17.92
CA VAL A 108 1.24 7.72 17.01
C VAL A 108 1.45 7.15 15.62
N LEU A 109 2.66 7.23 15.06
CA LEU A 109 2.95 6.72 13.73
C LEU A 109 2.91 5.20 13.65
N THR A 110 3.47 4.48 14.63
CA THR A 110 3.48 3.02 14.67
C THR A 110 2.08 2.44 14.97
N TYR A 111 1.19 3.24 15.56
CA TYR A 111 -0.22 2.89 15.68
C TYR A 111 -0.93 2.78 14.31
N HIS A 112 -0.47 3.51 13.30
CA HIS A 112 -1.00 3.45 11.92
C HIS A 112 -0.37 2.33 11.08
N VAL A 113 0.58 1.57 11.64
CA VAL A 113 1.28 0.48 10.96
C VAL A 113 0.83 -0.86 11.53
N VAL A 114 0.41 -1.75 10.66
CA VAL A 114 0.05 -3.13 10.99
C VAL A 114 1.13 -4.05 10.43
N ALA A 115 1.63 -4.96 11.26
CA ALA A 115 2.56 -5.98 10.81
C ALA A 115 1.84 -6.98 9.90
N GLY A 116 2.45 -7.27 8.75
CA GLY A 116 1.89 -8.16 7.75
C GLY A 116 1.26 -7.42 6.55
N LYS A 117 1.03 -8.18 5.51
CA LYS A 117 0.38 -7.69 4.27
C LYS A 117 -1.11 -7.94 4.36
N VAL A 118 -1.89 -6.88 4.55
CA VAL A 118 -3.35 -6.94 4.62
C VAL A 118 -3.93 -6.22 3.41
N SER A 119 -4.33 -6.96 2.38
CA SER A 119 -5.02 -6.39 1.21
C SER A 119 -6.46 -6.01 1.55
N SER A 120 -7.07 -5.14 0.74
CA SER A 120 -8.48 -4.77 0.90
C SER A 120 -9.40 -5.99 0.85
N LYS A 121 -9.10 -6.96 -0.02
CA LYS A 121 -9.86 -8.22 -0.13
C LYS A 121 -9.77 -9.07 1.14
N GLU A 122 -8.58 -9.18 1.71
CA GLU A 122 -8.38 -9.91 2.98
C GLU A 122 -9.07 -9.21 4.13
N LEU A 123 -8.96 -7.89 4.19
CA LEU A 123 -9.62 -7.09 5.22
C LEU A 123 -11.15 -7.25 5.17
N VAL A 124 -11.74 -7.20 3.98
CA VAL A 124 -13.18 -7.44 3.79
C VAL A 124 -13.58 -8.87 4.22
N LYS A 125 -12.75 -9.89 3.92
CA LYS A 125 -13.00 -11.27 4.39
C LYS A 125 -12.96 -11.34 5.92
N LEU A 126 -11.96 -10.72 6.56
CA LEU A 126 -11.84 -10.68 8.02
C LEU A 126 -13.04 -9.97 8.67
N ILE A 127 -13.49 -8.86 8.10
CA ILE A 127 -14.66 -8.12 8.58
C ILE A 127 -15.92 -9.00 8.48
N LYS A 128 -16.13 -9.69 7.36
CA LYS A 128 -17.28 -10.59 7.18
C LYS A 128 -17.23 -11.78 8.14
N ALA A 129 -16.07 -12.40 8.29
CA ALA A 129 -15.86 -13.53 9.21
C ALA A 129 -16.04 -13.12 10.68
N GLY A 130 -15.67 -11.88 11.03
CA GLY A 130 -15.79 -11.31 12.38
C GLY A 130 -17.16 -10.69 12.67
N GLY A 131 -18.21 -11.02 11.91
CA GLY A 131 -19.55 -10.51 12.16
C GLY A 131 -19.71 -9.01 11.89
N GLY A 132 -19.01 -8.48 10.90
CA GLY A 132 -19.08 -7.07 10.48
C GLY A 132 -17.94 -6.20 10.96
N LYS A 133 -16.98 -6.76 11.72
CA LYS A 133 -15.79 -6.04 12.20
C LYS A 133 -14.56 -6.96 12.20
N ALA A 134 -13.39 -6.36 11.99
CA ALA A 134 -12.09 -7.02 12.14
C ALA A 134 -11.18 -6.17 13.03
N THR A 135 -10.47 -6.82 13.94
CA THR A 135 -9.49 -6.15 14.79
C THR A 135 -8.09 -6.43 14.24
N LEU A 136 -7.34 -5.37 13.95
CA LEU A 136 -5.98 -5.41 13.47
C LEU A 136 -5.03 -4.99 14.59
N LYS A 137 -3.97 -5.76 14.81
CA LYS A 137 -2.92 -5.40 15.76
C LYS A 137 -1.92 -4.46 15.12
N THR A 138 -1.63 -3.35 15.78
CA THR A 138 -0.66 -2.36 15.32
C THR A 138 0.76 -2.70 15.80
N VAL A 139 1.76 -2.13 15.14
CA VAL A 139 3.18 -2.31 15.53
C VAL A 139 3.46 -1.68 16.90
N GLU A 140 2.71 -0.65 17.28
CA GLU A 140 2.78 -0.03 18.61
C GLU A 140 2.25 -0.96 19.73
N GLY A 141 1.44 -1.98 19.39
CA GLY A 141 0.82 -2.93 20.30
C GLY A 141 -0.66 -2.69 20.57
N GLY A 142 -1.20 -1.58 20.10
CA GLY A 142 -2.63 -1.27 20.15
C GLY A 142 -3.45 -2.02 19.10
N SER A 143 -4.71 -1.64 18.95
CA SER A 143 -5.63 -2.27 18.02
C SER A 143 -6.44 -1.24 17.23
N ILE A 144 -6.61 -1.52 15.93
CA ILE A 144 -7.52 -0.79 15.05
C ILE A 144 -8.68 -1.71 14.68
N THR A 145 -9.90 -1.24 14.84
CA THR A 145 -11.10 -1.97 14.40
C THR A 145 -11.50 -1.50 13.02
N ALA A 146 -11.55 -2.43 12.07
CA ALA A 146 -12.04 -2.17 10.73
C ALA A 146 -13.49 -2.66 10.57
N THR A 147 -14.34 -1.85 9.95
CA THR A 147 -15.75 -2.15 9.64
C THR A 147 -16.06 -1.79 8.20
N LEU A 148 -17.18 -2.28 7.66
CA LEU A 148 -17.69 -1.88 6.36
C LEU A 148 -18.89 -0.96 6.53
N SER A 149 -18.83 0.21 5.90
CA SER A 149 -19.94 1.15 5.85
C SER A 149 -20.11 1.69 4.42
N GLY A 150 -21.26 1.46 3.81
CA GLY A 150 -21.53 1.89 2.44
C GLY A 150 -20.52 1.38 1.39
N GLY A 151 -19.96 0.17 1.59
CA GLY A 151 -18.96 -0.41 0.71
C GLY A 151 -17.52 0.11 0.91
N LYS A 152 -17.32 1.02 1.88
CA LYS A 152 -16.01 1.56 2.25
C LYS A 152 -15.54 0.97 3.57
N VAL A 153 -14.23 0.82 3.71
CA VAL A 153 -13.63 0.42 4.99
C VAL A 153 -13.54 1.65 5.89
N MET A 154 -14.08 1.52 7.07
CA MET A 154 -13.96 2.47 8.17
C MET A 154 -13.02 1.88 9.21
N LEU A 155 -12.09 2.69 9.69
CA LEU A 155 -11.18 2.33 10.76
C LEU A 155 -11.60 3.09 12.03
N THR A 156 -11.62 2.40 13.14
CA THR A 156 -11.92 2.99 14.46
C THR A 156 -10.77 2.68 15.41
N ASP A 157 -10.23 3.70 16.05
CA ASP A 157 -9.20 3.54 17.07
C ASP A 157 -9.82 3.15 18.45
N GLU A 158 -8.95 2.87 19.42
CA GLU A 158 -9.39 2.49 20.77
C GLU A 158 -10.10 3.60 21.55
N LYS A 159 -9.96 4.85 21.08
CA LYS A 159 -10.61 6.05 21.67
C LYS A 159 -11.90 6.42 20.96
N GLY A 160 -12.31 5.66 19.94
CA GLY A 160 -13.51 5.92 19.15
C GLY A 160 -13.30 6.90 17.99
N GLY A 161 -12.07 7.32 17.71
CA GLY A 161 -11.74 8.12 16.53
C GLY A 161 -11.96 7.29 15.25
N MET A 162 -12.59 7.88 14.24
CA MET A 162 -12.95 7.19 13.00
C MET A 162 -12.26 7.81 11.77
N ALA A 163 -11.82 6.94 10.87
CA ALA A 163 -11.26 7.30 9.58
C ALA A 163 -11.82 6.40 8.48
N THR A 164 -11.98 6.94 7.28
CA THR A 164 -12.40 6.18 6.11
C THR A 164 -11.20 5.90 5.21
N VAL A 165 -11.03 4.66 4.77
CA VAL A 165 -10.04 4.31 3.75
C VAL A 165 -10.57 4.78 2.40
N THR A 166 -9.86 5.69 1.76
CA THR A 166 -10.25 6.29 0.47
C THR A 166 -9.53 5.63 -0.71
N ILE A 167 -8.27 5.27 -0.53
CA ILE A 167 -7.45 4.58 -1.52
C ILE A 167 -6.88 3.34 -0.84
N ALA A 168 -7.04 2.19 -1.47
CA ALA A 168 -6.56 0.92 -0.94
C ALA A 168 -5.64 0.20 -1.94
N ASP A 169 -4.93 -0.82 -1.46
CA ASP A 169 -4.09 -1.70 -2.27
C ASP A 169 -2.99 -0.97 -3.06
N VAL A 170 -2.39 0.06 -2.45
CA VAL A 170 -1.19 0.70 -2.96
C VAL A 170 0.01 -0.19 -2.57
N TYR A 171 0.38 -1.10 -3.46
CA TYR A 171 1.49 -2.02 -3.22
C TYR A 171 2.82 -1.34 -3.48
N GLN A 172 3.79 -1.64 -2.60
CA GLN A 172 5.15 -1.07 -2.63
C GLN A 172 6.16 -2.15 -2.24
N SER A 173 7.43 -1.94 -2.61
CA SER A 173 8.53 -2.85 -2.30
C SER A 173 8.98 -2.76 -0.84
#